data_07cd9f0609b86b1e44061646904ca776
#
_entry.id   07cd9f0609b86b1e44061646904ca776
#
_cell.length_a   1.000
_cell.length_b   1.000
_cell.length_c   1.000
_cell.angle_alpha   90.00
_cell.angle_beta   90.00
_cell.angle_gamma   90.00
#
_symmetry.space_group_name_H-M   'P 1'
#
loop_
_entity.id
_entity.type
_entity.pdbx_description
1 polymer ?
#
loop_
_entity_poly.entity_id
_entity_poly.type
_entity_poly.pdbx_seq_one_letter_code
_entity_poly.pdbx_strand_id
1 'polypeptide(L)'
;IQRNFDTLQDGSMCYPNGVQIKALQPLPDRPLPPCPTPEKPGFPNFIPGIPGFKAPRPPLGIIGGRESTKIEENAFAKNAVPGAVFVNPAKPDTPIRNYHVCLIQKKLVYNKQGWHDPEGRLFVLKEDLDDVLSGRKEPEPIVIRANAGEAIRFDFTNMLPETIGGNAFQLVERTYEAGMHVHFVKFDVLVADGANVGWNYDSGILPGETIRYQWFADVELKSTFWHDHLFANSHQQHGVFGSINIQARGSKFLDSCTGDEINAGTQATIVNPLIPDFREISLFVHDFALLFDKDGCPLNAPPFPGSPDDPGVMGINYKSEPIQFRLKEPDCDPAYVFSSWVHGDPVTPLLLTYNGDPVRVRLLQGAQEESHSFNLHRQRWNAERPNLDSKLDQQQHIAIAESFTLEFNIEGDGDFDMLYHYGAIDDIWVGNWGIFRSYKKRVPHLIPLPDRKAPPKREEPLPKKTGTKPP
;
A
#
# COMPACT_ATOMS: atom_id res chain seq x y z
N ILE A 1 -9.46 4.65 19.09
CA ILE A 1 -9.93 3.63 20.06
C ILE A 1 -9.23 3.88 21.37
N GLN A 2 -9.90 4.58 22.27
CA GLN A 2 -9.39 4.79 23.63
C GLN A 2 -9.27 3.45 24.34
N ARG A 3 -8.30 3.41 25.26
CA ARG A 3 -8.01 2.26 26.12
C ARG A 3 -9.27 1.50 26.50
N ASN A 4 -9.43 0.33 25.93
CA ASN A 4 -10.53 -0.56 26.31
C ASN A 4 -10.24 -1.34 27.60
N PHE A 5 -9.03 -1.17 28.17
CA PHE A 5 -8.58 -1.94 29.33
C PHE A 5 -7.80 -1.06 30.30
N ASP A 6 -8.09 -1.22 31.57
CA ASP A 6 -7.30 -0.69 32.67
C ASP A 6 -6.47 -1.79 33.31
N THR A 7 -5.26 -1.45 33.75
CA THR A 7 -4.41 -2.39 34.48
C THR A 7 -4.65 -2.20 35.98
N LEU A 8 -5.04 -3.25 36.66
CA LEU A 8 -5.18 -3.26 38.11
C LEU A 8 -3.81 -3.26 38.79
N GLN A 9 -3.75 -2.96 40.10
CA GLN A 9 -2.51 -2.90 40.87
C GLN A 9 -1.72 -4.23 40.89
N ASP A 10 -2.40 -5.34 40.68
CA ASP A 10 -1.80 -6.68 40.57
C ASP A 10 -1.29 -7.02 39.14
N GLY A 11 -1.39 -6.08 38.21
CA GLY A 11 -0.98 -6.27 36.80
C GLY A 11 -2.04 -6.96 35.94
N SER A 12 -3.18 -7.33 36.49
CA SER A 12 -4.29 -7.89 35.69
C SER A 12 -5.00 -6.81 34.90
N MET A 13 -5.57 -7.18 33.75
CA MET A 13 -6.32 -6.27 32.89
C MET A 13 -7.81 -6.34 33.20
N CYS A 14 -8.50 -5.20 33.14
CA CYS A 14 -9.96 -5.16 33.25
C CYS A 14 -10.54 -4.19 32.22
N TYR A 15 -11.80 -4.38 31.90
CA TYR A 15 -12.56 -3.38 31.13
C TYR A 15 -12.77 -2.11 31.96
N PRO A 16 -13.03 -0.96 31.33
CA PRO A 16 -13.25 0.31 32.04
C PRO A 16 -14.40 0.28 33.08
N ASN A 17 -15.31 -0.68 32.97
CA ASN A 17 -16.37 -0.91 33.93
C ASN A 17 -15.95 -1.80 35.13
N GLY A 18 -14.67 -2.11 35.28
CA GLY A 18 -14.13 -2.92 36.36
C GLY A 18 -14.31 -4.44 36.21
N VAL A 19 -14.84 -4.90 35.07
CA VAL A 19 -14.92 -6.34 34.80
C VAL A 19 -13.53 -6.87 34.50
N GLN A 20 -13.02 -7.71 35.37
CA GLN A 20 -11.72 -8.34 35.20
C GLN A 20 -11.70 -9.24 33.96
N ILE A 21 -10.73 -9.01 33.08
CA ILE A 21 -10.42 -9.92 31.98
C ILE A 21 -9.68 -11.10 32.58
N LYS A 22 -10.37 -12.19 32.77
CA LYS A 22 -9.68 -13.42 33.08
C LYS A 22 -8.83 -13.79 31.87
N ALA A 23 -7.52 -13.90 32.06
CA ALA A 23 -6.65 -14.49 31.07
C ALA A 23 -7.35 -15.77 30.53
N LEU A 24 -7.26 -16.00 29.22
CA LEU A 24 -7.76 -17.22 28.60
C LEU A 24 -7.09 -18.41 29.30
N GLN A 25 -7.74 -18.90 30.37
CA GLN A 25 -7.28 -20.09 31.05
C GLN A 25 -7.73 -21.30 30.23
N PRO A 26 -6.86 -22.28 30.03
CA PRO A 26 -7.29 -23.57 29.49
C PRO A 26 -8.51 -24.04 30.28
N LEU A 27 -9.53 -24.52 29.58
CA LEU A 27 -10.62 -25.18 30.25
C LEU A 27 -10.04 -26.30 31.13
N PRO A 28 -10.46 -26.44 32.40
CA PRO A 28 -9.83 -27.37 33.35
C PRO A 28 -9.68 -28.79 32.82
N ASP A 29 -10.58 -29.21 31.94
CA ASP A 29 -10.65 -30.57 31.40
C ASP A 29 -10.01 -30.71 30.01
N ARG A 30 -9.38 -29.67 29.48
CA ARG A 30 -8.69 -29.68 28.19
C ARG A 30 -7.27 -29.16 28.36
N PRO A 31 -6.29 -30.05 28.55
CA PRO A 31 -4.91 -29.64 28.56
C PRO A 31 -4.59 -28.92 27.21
N LEU A 32 -3.77 -27.89 27.29
CA LEU A 32 -3.25 -27.26 26.09
C LEU A 32 -2.56 -28.32 25.23
N PRO A 33 -2.80 -28.32 23.92
CA PRO A 33 -2.05 -29.21 23.04
C PRO A 33 -0.56 -28.94 23.21
N PRO A 34 0.30 -29.96 23.05
CA PRO A 34 1.72 -29.75 23.09
C PRO A 34 2.13 -28.69 22.04
N CYS A 35 3.13 -27.90 22.36
CA CYS A 35 3.68 -26.95 21.41
C CYS A 35 3.99 -27.63 20.08
N PRO A 36 3.63 -27.03 18.94
CA PRO A 36 4.01 -27.54 17.64
C PRO A 36 5.52 -27.70 17.55
N THR A 37 5.92 -28.78 16.96
CA THR A 37 7.33 -29.01 16.60
C THR A 37 7.44 -29.08 15.09
N PRO A 38 8.63 -28.92 14.52
CA PRO A 38 8.83 -29.08 13.09
C PRO A 38 8.31 -30.42 12.54
N GLU A 39 8.33 -31.45 13.34
CA GLU A 39 7.88 -32.80 13.01
C GLU A 39 6.35 -32.96 13.15
N LYS A 40 5.69 -32.03 13.82
CA LYS A 40 4.24 -32.02 14.06
C LYS A 40 3.69 -30.61 13.84
N PRO A 41 3.78 -30.12 12.59
CA PRO A 41 3.18 -28.85 12.23
C PRO A 41 1.67 -29.05 12.12
N GLY A 42 0.82 -28.55 12.71
CA GLY A 42 -0.64 -28.74 12.55
C GLY A 42 -1.43 -28.30 13.76
N PHE A 43 -0.71 -27.78 14.73
CA PHE A 43 -1.27 -27.10 15.88
C PHE A 43 -1.04 -25.60 15.80
N PRO A 44 -1.83 -24.79 16.54
CA PRO A 44 -1.58 -23.36 16.62
C PRO A 44 -0.12 -23.09 16.96
N ASN A 45 0.56 -22.41 16.06
CA ASN A 45 1.96 -22.00 16.24
C ASN A 45 2.08 -20.81 17.20
N PHE A 46 0.97 -20.20 17.50
CA PHE A 46 0.87 -19.08 18.42
C PHE A 46 -0.34 -19.27 19.34
N ILE A 47 -0.12 -19.21 20.62
CA ILE A 47 -1.19 -19.19 21.63
C ILE A 47 -1.11 -17.82 22.31
N PRO A 48 -2.03 -16.88 22.00
CA PRO A 48 -2.03 -15.57 22.64
C PRO A 48 -2.04 -15.66 24.16
N GLY A 49 -1.21 -14.87 24.80
CA GLY A 49 -1.15 -14.78 26.26
C GLY A 49 -0.27 -15.81 26.96
N ILE A 50 0.47 -16.65 26.23
CA ILE A 50 1.51 -17.49 26.82
C ILE A 50 2.88 -16.84 26.64
N PRO A 51 3.48 -16.28 27.70
CA PRO A 51 4.80 -15.64 27.58
C PRO A 51 5.86 -16.60 27.05
N GLY A 52 6.68 -16.13 26.13
CA GLY A 52 7.78 -16.90 25.57
C GLY A 52 7.40 -17.96 24.54
N PHE A 53 6.11 -18.12 24.20
CA PHE A 53 5.73 -18.99 23.11
C PHE A 53 5.99 -18.30 21.78
N LYS A 54 6.84 -18.90 20.97
CA LYS A 54 7.11 -18.47 19.59
C LYS A 54 6.98 -19.64 18.64
N ALA A 55 6.35 -19.41 17.52
CA ALA A 55 6.30 -20.39 16.43
C ALA A 55 7.72 -20.68 15.92
N PRO A 56 8.01 -21.89 15.46
CA PRO A 56 9.29 -22.18 14.82
C PRO A 56 9.44 -21.38 13.52
N ARG A 57 10.67 -21.02 13.19
CA ARG A 57 11.00 -20.37 11.91
C ARG A 57 10.73 -21.32 10.74
N PRO A 58 10.31 -20.78 9.59
CA PRO A 58 10.11 -21.59 8.39
C PRO A 58 11.43 -22.20 7.91
N PRO A 59 11.36 -23.41 7.35
CA PRO A 59 12.53 -24.08 6.77
C PRO A 59 12.84 -23.52 5.38
N LEU A 60 13.91 -23.99 4.79
CA LEU A 60 14.27 -23.92 3.37
C LEU A 60 14.36 -22.55 2.69
N GLY A 61 15.55 -22.25 2.20
CA GLY A 61 15.84 -21.11 1.34
C GLY A 61 15.65 -19.76 2.02
N ILE A 62 15.47 -19.75 3.34
CA ILE A 62 15.23 -18.57 4.16
C ILE A 62 16.49 -18.25 4.94
N ILE A 63 16.95 -17.02 4.80
CA ILE A 63 18.11 -16.54 5.57
C ILE A 63 17.72 -16.49 7.04
N GLY A 64 18.46 -17.20 7.88
CA GLY A 64 18.14 -17.35 9.32
C GLY A 64 17.08 -18.42 9.62
N GLY A 65 16.61 -19.15 8.62
CA GLY A 65 15.76 -20.34 8.81
C GLY A 65 16.52 -21.50 9.45
N ARG A 66 15.79 -22.50 9.88
CA ARG A 66 16.35 -23.76 10.39
C ARG A 66 16.45 -24.82 9.30
N GLU A 67 17.12 -25.92 9.58
CA GLU A 67 17.11 -27.08 8.69
C GLU A 67 15.70 -27.67 8.56
N SER A 68 15.38 -28.16 7.36
CA SER A 68 14.12 -28.83 7.08
C SER A 68 14.03 -30.16 7.81
N THR A 69 12.82 -30.51 8.21
CA THR A 69 12.50 -31.87 8.63
C THR A 69 12.16 -32.74 7.42
N LYS A 70 12.16 -34.05 7.62
CA LYS A 70 11.74 -35.00 6.56
C LYS A 70 10.31 -34.80 6.10
N ILE A 71 9.42 -34.35 6.98
CA ILE A 71 8.03 -34.04 6.63
C ILE A 71 7.98 -32.84 5.67
N GLU A 72 8.72 -31.81 5.99
CA GLU A 72 8.81 -30.59 5.19
C GLU A 72 9.49 -30.86 3.84
N GLU A 73 10.57 -31.62 3.82
CA GLU A 73 11.24 -32.03 2.58
C GLU A 73 10.29 -32.77 1.66
N ASN A 74 9.44 -33.65 2.20
CA ASN A 74 8.41 -34.35 1.42
C ASN A 74 7.32 -33.40 0.93
N ALA A 75 6.91 -32.44 1.75
CA ALA A 75 5.90 -31.45 1.40
C ALA A 75 6.38 -30.50 0.27
N PHE A 76 7.69 -30.20 0.23
CA PHE A 76 8.31 -29.38 -0.80
C PHE A 76 8.85 -30.19 -2.00
N ALA A 77 8.65 -31.50 -2.00
CA ALA A 77 9.10 -32.34 -3.12
C ALA A 77 8.34 -32.02 -4.41
N LYS A 78 9.01 -32.19 -5.55
CA LYS A 78 8.44 -31.92 -6.89
C LYS A 78 7.14 -32.67 -7.20
N ASN A 79 6.94 -33.82 -6.56
CA ASN A 79 5.83 -34.75 -6.79
C ASN A 79 5.01 -34.94 -5.52
N ALA A 80 4.69 -33.85 -4.84
CA ALA A 80 3.79 -33.93 -3.70
C ALA A 80 2.47 -34.59 -4.08
N VAL A 81 2.02 -35.53 -3.27
CA VAL A 81 0.79 -36.32 -3.48
C VAL A 81 -0.36 -35.73 -2.64
N PRO A 82 -1.63 -36.01 -2.97
CA PRO A 82 -2.76 -35.61 -2.15
C PRO A 82 -2.57 -36.08 -0.70
N GLY A 83 -2.84 -35.19 0.25
CA GLY A 83 -2.61 -35.44 1.68
C GLY A 83 -1.21 -35.08 2.17
N ALA A 84 -0.29 -34.66 1.29
CA ALA A 84 0.91 -33.97 1.73
C ALA A 84 0.57 -32.65 2.40
N VAL A 85 1.46 -32.18 3.26
CA VAL A 85 1.38 -30.83 3.83
C VAL A 85 1.49 -29.83 2.66
N PHE A 86 1.01 -28.62 2.86
CA PHE A 86 0.99 -27.57 1.84
C PHE A 86 2.32 -27.45 1.10
N VAL A 87 2.23 -27.20 -0.19
CA VAL A 87 3.40 -27.16 -1.09
C VAL A 87 3.40 -25.85 -1.88
N ASN A 88 4.58 -25.48 -2.36
CA ASN A 88 4.72 -24.37 -3.28
C ASN A 88 3.85 -24.61 -4.55
N PRO A 89 2.89 -23.73 -4.84
CA PRO A 89 2.00 -23.90 -5.98
C PRO A 89 2.65 -23.67 -7.35
N ALA A 90 3.83 -23.02 -7.40
CA ALA A 90 4.55 -22.79 -8.64
C ALA A 90 5.25 -24.07 -9.11
N LYS A 91 5.13 -24.41 -10.40
CA LYS A 91 5.84 -25.52 -11.00
C LYS A 91 7.36 -25.26 -11.05
N PRO A 92 8.20 -26.30 -11.10
CA PRO A 92 9.66 -26.13 -11.10
C PRO A 92 10.22 -25.29 -12.26
N ASP A 93 9.54 -25.27 -13.40
CA ASP A 93 9.89 -24.53 -14.62
C ASP A 93 9.21 -23.17 -14.74
N THR A 94 8.47 -22.75 -13.71
CA THR A 94 7.82 -21.43 -13.68
C THR A 94 8.86 -20.32 -13.72
N PRO A 95 8.74 -19.33 -14.63
CA PRO A 95 9.62 -18.17 -14.62
C PRO A 95 9.58 -17.45 -13.27
N ILE A 96 10.74 -17.06 -12.77
CA ILE A 96 10.86 -16.42 -11.45
C ILE A 96 11.24 -14.96 -11.64
N ARG A 97 10.43 -14.08 -11.03
CA ARG A 97 10.75 -12.68 -10.84
C ARG A 97 11.26 -12.48 -9.42
N ASN A 98 12.43 -11.85 -9.28
CA ASN A 98 13.06 -11.66 -7.99
C ASN A 98 12.90 -10.21 -7.54
N TYR A 99 12.55 -10.03 -6.26
CA TYR A 99 12.52 -8.75 -5.58
C TYR A 99 13.27 -8.83 -4.25
N HIS A 100 14.00 -7.79 -3.93
CA HIS A 100 14.55 -7.61 -2.60
C HIS A 100 13.99 -6.30 -2.03
N VAL A 101 13.20 -6.42 -0.98
CA VAL A 101 12.51 -5.29 -0.35
C VAL A 101 13.02 -5.12 1.07
N CYS A 102 13.30 -3.89 1.43
CA CYS A 102 13.69 -3.48 2.77
C CYS A 102 12.54 -2.73 3.43
N LEU A 103 12.26 -3.03 4.69
CA LEU A 103 11.41 -2.19 5.54
C LEU A 103 12.30 -1.24 6.31
N ILE A 104 12.08 0.06 6.14
CA ILE A 104 12.85 1.11 6.79
C ILE A 104 11.96 2.04 7.62
N GLN A 105 12.56 2.72 8.58
CA GLN A 105 11.94 3.87 9.24
C GLN A 105 12.56 5.16 8.73
N LYS A 106 11.70 6.10 8.33
CA LYS A 106 12.11 7.40 7.83
C LYS A 106 11.01 8.43 8.07
N LYS A 107 11.39 9.64 8.47
CA LYS A 107 10.45 10.77 8.52
C LYS A 107 9.76 10.94 7.16
N LEU A 108 8.43 10.76 7.12
CA LEU A 108 7.60 10.97 5.94
C LEU A 108 6.98 12.36 5.97
N VAL A 109 7.31 13.20 5.00
CA VAL A 109 6.76 14.55 4.88
C VAL A 109 5.59 14.54 3.91
N TYR A 110 4.42 14.95 4.41
CA TYR A 110 3.16 14.87 3.67
C TYR A 110 2.86 16.11 2.84
N ASN A 111 3.34 17.30 3.26
CA ASN A 111 3.05 18.54 2.54
C ASN A 111 4.12 19.61 2.73
N LYS A 112 3.93 20.73 2.01
CA LYS A 112 4.85 21.88 2.03
C LYS A 112 4.85 22.65 3.38
N GLN A 113 3.82 22.46 4.19
CA GLN A 113 3.72 23.05 5.52
C GLN A 113 4.51 22.29 6.58
N GLY A 114 5.11 21.16 6.18
CA GLY A 114 5.96 20.36 7.03
C GLY A 114 5.20 19.37 7.90
N TRP A 115 3.95 19.08 7.58
CA TRP A 115 3.24 17.97 8.24
C TRP A 115 3.97 16.67 7.95
N HIS A 116 4.22 15.89 8.96
CA HIS A 116 5.05 14.70 8.83
C HIS A 116 4.73 13.63 9.84
N ASP A 117 4.97 12.40 9.46
CA ASP A 117 5.11 11.28 10.38
C ASP A 117 6.60 11.12 10.75
N PRO A 118 7.00 11.36 12.01
CA PRO A 118 8.39 11.22 12.44
C PRO A 118 8.87 9.77 12.45
N GLU A 119 7.95 8.82 12.56
CA GLU A 119 8.21 7.38 12.62
C GLU A 119 7.71 6.65 11.37
N GLY A 120 7.55 7.35 10.27
CA GLY A 120 7.09 6.77 9.03
C GLY A 120 7.88 5.51 8.67
N ARG A 121 7.17 4.43 8.33
CA ARG A 121 7.74 3.13 7.99
C ARG A 121 7.27 2.76 6.59
N LEU A 122 8.18 2.32 5.76
CA LEU A 122 7.83 2.03 4.37
C LEU A 122 8.69 0.92 3.81
N PHE A 123 8.13 0.25 2.82
CA PHE A 123 8.85 -0.70 2.01
C PHE A 123 9.59 0.00 0.88
N VAL A 124 10.83 -0.40 0.64
CA VAL A 124 11.68 0.16 -0.41
C VAL A 124 12.40 -0.98 -1.13
N LEU A 125 12.51 -0.93 -2.46
CA LEU A 125 13.41 -1.84 -3.16
C LEU A 125 14.85 -1.64 -2.65
N LYS A 126 15.59 -2.72 -2.49
CA LYS A 126 16.99 -2.66 -2.07
C LYS A 126 17.83 -1.79 -2.99
N GLU A 127 17.54 -1.78 -4.28
CA GLU A 127 18.21 -0.97 -5.29
C GLU A 127 17.95 0.54 -5.14
N ASP A 128 16.79 0.92 -4.57
CA ASP A 128 16.38 2.31 -4.34
C ASP A 128 16.73 2.83 -2.94
N LEU A 129 17.23 1.96 -2.07
CA LEU A 129 17.38 2.24 -0.64
C LEU A 129 18.18 3.51 -0.35
N ASP A 130 19.36 3.64 -0.97
CA ASP A 130 20.25 4.80 -0.74
C ASP A 130 19.66 6.11 -1.29
N ASP A 131 18.90 6.04 -2.37
CA ASP A 131 18.23 7.19 -2.95
C ASP A 131 17.06 7.66 -2.09
N VAL A 132 16.27 6.73 -1.57
CA VAL A 132 15.18 7.05 -0.65
C VAL A 132 15.72 7.60 0.67
N LEU A 133 16.73 6.95 1.27
CA LEU A 133 17.32 7.40 2.54
C LEU A 133 17.95 8.79 2.42
N SER A 134 18.63 9.07 1.32
CA SER A 134 19.26 10.38 1.07
C SER A 134 18.29 11.47 0.60
N GLY A 135 17.04 11.11 0.26
CA GLY A 135 16.05 12.05 -0.27
C GLY A 135 16.21 12.38 -1.76
N ARG A 136 17.04 11.65 -2.51
CA ARG A 136 17.10 11.77 -3.97
C ARG A 136 15.88 11.19 -4.67
N LYS A 137 15.29 10.16 -4.06
CA LYS A 137 14.00 9.58 -4.49
C LYS A 137 12.96 9.85 -3.41
N GLU A 138 11.83 10.43 -3.83
CA GLU A 138 10.70 10.68 -2.91
C GLU A 138 10.10 9.34 -2.44
N PRO A 139 9.75 9.23 -1.15
CA PRO A 139 9.02 8.10 -0.63
C PRO A 139 7.62 7.99 -1.23
N GLU A 140 7.25 6.80 -1.66
CA GLU A 140 5.89 6.44 -2.08
C GLU A 140 5.58 5.01 -1.65
N PRO A 141 4.30 4.60 -1.53
CA PRO A 141 3.95 3.20 -1.32
C PRO A 141 4.52 2.34 -2.45
N ILE A 142 5.15 1.23 -2.07
CA ILE A 142 5.79 0.39 -3.07
C ILE A 142 4.75 -0.33 -3.93
N VAL A 143 4.92 -0.28 -5.24
CA VAL A 143 4.14 -1.05 -6.22
C VAL A 143 5.11 -1.85 -7.07
N ILE A 144 5.24 -3.14 -6.78
CA ILE A 144 6.00 -4.06 -7.63
C ILE A 144 5.09 -4.70 -8.68
N ARG A 145 5.69 -5.32 -9.70
CA ARG A 145 4.93 -5.84 -10.84
C ARG A 145 5.35 -7.25 -11.22
N ALA A 146 4.38 -8.05 -11.64
CA ALA A 146 4.61 -9.36 -12.20
C ALA A 146 3.65 -9.63 -13.36
N ASN A 147 3.94 -10.67 -14.14
CA ASN A 147 3.03 -11.16 -15.16
C ASN A 147 2.34 -12.43 -14.70
N ALA A 148 1.13 -12.63 -15.19
CA ALA A 148 0.44 -13.91 -15.01
C ALA A 148 1.31 -15.09 -15.48
N GLY A 149 1.44 -16.10 -14.64
CA GLY A 149 2.28 -17.26 -14.85
C GLY A 149 3.72 -17.12 -14.35
N GLU A 150 4.07 -16.02 -13.67
CA GLU A 150 5.37 -15.86 -12.99
C GLU A 150 5.28 -16.26 -11.51
N ALA A 151 6.34 -16.86 -10.99
CA ALA A 151 6.58 -16.98 -9.56
C ALA A 151 7.34 -15.74 -9.08
N ILE A 152 6.99 -15.24 -7.93
CA ILE A 152 7.62 -14.09 -7.32
C ILE A 152 8.44 -14.59 -6.13
N ARG A 153 9.76 -14.47 -6.23
CA ARG A 153 10.66 -14.69 -5.11
C ARG A 153 10.93 -13.36 -4.45
N PHE A 154 10.55 -13.26 -3.20
CA PHE A 154 10.54 -12.02 -2.47
C PHE A 154 11.44 -12.13 -1.24
N ASP A 155 12.61 -11.47 -1.29
CA ASP A 155 13.51 -11.36 -0.17
C ASP A 155 13.13 -10.11 0.63
N PHE A 156 12.68 -10.31 1.85
CA PHE A 156 12.26 -9.23 2.75
C PHE A 156 13.28 -9.05 3.87
N THR A 157 13.84 -7.85 3.98
CA THR A 157 14.80 -7.47 5.03
C THR A 157 14.17 -6.44 5.95
N ASN A 158 14.13 -6.72 7.24
CA ASN A 158 13.71 -5.75 8.24
C ASN A 158 14.92 -4.88 8.64
N MET A 159 14.84 -3.59 8.34
CA MET A 159 15.86 -2.59 8.67
C MET A 159 15.32 -1.54 9.67
N LEU A 160 14.27 -1.86 10.41
CA LEU A 160 13.78 -1.00 11.48
C LEU A 160 14.84 -0.87 12.58
N PRO A 161 14.83 0.22 13.34
CA PRO A 161 15.71 0.34 14.52
C PRO A 161 15.28 -0.68 15.58
N GLU A 162 16.25 -1.15 16.39
CA GLU A 162 15.99 -2.08 17.50
C GLU A 162 15.06 -1.47 18.57
N THR A 163 15.00 -0.16 18.64
CA THR A 163 14.09 0.56 19.53
C THR A 163 13.22 1.49 18.70
N ILE A 164 11.92 1.29 18.75
CA ILE A 164 10.96 2.19 18.16
C ILE A 164 10.52 3.21 19.19
N GLY A 165 10.62 4.49 18.85
CA GLY A 165 10.16 5.60 19.69
C GLY A 165 8.65 5.50 19.99
N GLY A 166 8.14 6.22 21.00
CA GLY A 166 6.72 6.31 21.30
C GLY A 166 6.13 7.55 20.69
N ASN A 167 5.08 7.41 19.91
CA ASN A 167 4.28 8.55 19.54
C ASN A 167 3.01 8.64 20.39
N ALA A 168 2.38 9.82 20.37
CA ALA A 168 1.20 10.10 21.19
C ALA A 168 -0.05 9.28 20.79
N PHE A 169 -0.03 8.61 19.64
CA PHE A 169 -1.17 7.91 19.06
C PHE A 169 -1.08 6.40 19.20
N GLN A 170 0.06 5.88 19.63
CA GLN A 170 0.27 4.45 19.67
C GLN A 170 -0.43 3.81 20.88
N LEU A 171 -1.46 3.04 20.61
CA LEU A 171 -2.33 2.41 21.62
C LEU A 171 -1.91 0.98 21.96
N VAL A 172 -0.99 0.40 21.19
CA VAL A 172 -0.49 -0.97 21.37
C VAL A 172 1.00 -0.98 21.68
N GLU A 173 1.48 -2.05 22.30
CA GLU A 173 2.90 -2.22 22.53
C GLU A 173 3.66 -2.17 21.21
N ARG A 174 4.74 -1.43 21.19
CA ARG A 174 5.58 -1.24 20.01
C ARG A 174 6.37 -2.49 19.74
N THR A 175 6.46 -2.82 18.47
CA THR A 175 7.34 -3.89 18.04
C THR A 175 8.14 -3.46 16.83
N TYR A 176 9.33 -3.97 16.76
CA TYR A 176 10.22 -3.87 15.61
C TYR A 176 10.18 -5.15 14.76
N GLU A 177 9.46 -6.16 15.20
CA GLU A 177 9.25 -7.38 14.42
C GLU A 177 8.23 -7.10 13.31
N ALA A 178 8.49 -7.54 12.11
CA ALA A 178 7.64 -7.29 10.95
C ALA A 178 7.50 -8.53 10.07
N GLY A 179 6.36 -8.67 9.43
CA GLY A 179 6.08 -9.69 8.44
C GLY A 179 5.47 -9.08 7.18
N MET A 180 5.42 -9.85 6.12
CA MET A 180 4.86 -9.41 4.86
C MET A 180 3.77 -10.37 4.41
N HIS A 181 2.52 -9.94 4.54
CA HIS A 181 1.35 -10.67 4.06
C HIS A 181 0.86 -10.12 2.72
N VAL A 182 0.54 -11.01 1.80
CA VAL A 182 0.06 -10.66 0.46
C VAL A 182 -1.31 -11.28 0.19
N HIS A 183 -2.17 -10.56 -0.50
CA HIS A 183 -3.49 -11.04 -0.87
C HIS A 183 -3.51 -11.69 -2.26
N PHE A 184 -4.44 -12.64 -2.49
CA PHE A 184 -4.86 -13.26 -3.76
C PHE A 184 -3.84 -14.13 -4.49
N VAL A 185 -2.55 -13.87 -4.42
CA VAL A 185 -1.55 -14.77 -5.05
C VAL A 185 -1.56 -16.13 -4.37
N LYS A 186 -1.13 -17.15 -5.05
CA LYS A 186 -0.99 -18.49 -4.47
C LYS A 186 0.33 -18.63 -3.75
N PHE A 187 0.31 -19.22 -2.57
CA PHE A 187 1.50 -19.50 -1.78
C PHE A 187 1.28 -20.69 -0.85
N ASP A 188 2.35 -21.21 -0.29
CA ASP A 188 2.30 -22.16 0.81
C ASP A 188 2.03 -21.40 2.11
N VAL A 189 0.86 -21.59 2.68
CA VAL A 189 0.41 -20.86 3.89
C VAL A 189 1.24 -21.15 5.12
N LEU A 190 2.02 -22.24 5.14
CA LEU A 190 2.89 -22.56 6.27
C LEU A 190 4.15 -21.68 6.32
N VAL A 191 4.68 -21.29 5.15
CA VAL A 191 6.02 -20.68 5.06
C VAL A 191 6.06 -19.32 4.38
N ALA A 192 5.03 -18.95 3.62
CA ALA A 192 5.03 -17.75 2.80
C ALA A 192 3.81 -16.85 3.01
N ASP A 193 3.09 -17.04 4.11
CA ASP A 193 1.91 -16.24 4.47
C ASP A 193 2.28 -14.84 5.00
N GLY A 194 3.40 -14.73 5.69
CA GLY A 194 3.82 -13.45 6.27
C GLY A 194 3.06 -13.02 7.51
N ALA A 195 2.15 -13.88 8.00
CA ALA A 195 1.33 -13.63 9.17
C ALA A 195 1.49 -14.75 10.20
N ASN A 196 1.27 -14.43 11.47
CA ASN A 196 1.20 -15.41 12.55
C ASN A 196 -0.25 -15.71 12.88
N VAL A 197 -0.84 -16.66 12.15
CA VAL A 197 -2.25 -17.05 12.31
C VAL A 197 -2.45 -18.24 13.26
N GLY A 198 -1.37 -18.73 13.87
CA GLY A 198 -1.40 -19.83 14.84
C GLY A 198 -1.23 -21.23 14.25
N TRP A 199 -1.31 -21.39 12.95
CA TRP A 199 -1.24 -22.68 12.24
C TRP A 199 -0.14 -22.72 11.19
N ASN A 200 0.73 -21.75 11.15
CA ASN A 200 1.86 -21.60 10.25
C ASN A 200 3.17 -21.43 11.02
N TYR A 201 4.29 -21.41 10.29
CA TYR A 201 5.55 -21.00 10.85
C TYR A 201 5.57 -19.49 11.14
N ASP A 202 6.41 -19.09 12.08
CA ASP A 202 6.66 -17.68 12.31
C ASP A 202 7.35 -17.06 11.09
N SER A 203 6.60 -16.23 10.40
CA SER A 203 7.08 -15.49 9.22
C SER A 203 7.56 -14.08 9.57
N GLY A 204 7.51 -13.68 10.85
CA GLY A 204 8.04 -12.43 11.33
C GLY A 204 9.54 -12.43 11.44
N ILE A 205 10.15 -11.28 11.21
CA ILE A 205 11.60 -11.10 11.31
C ILE A 205 11.95 -9.89 12.18
N LEU A 206 13.03 -10.03 12.92
CA LEU A 206 13.62 -8.97 13.74
C LEU A 206 14.49 -8.04 12.88
N PRO A 207 14.83 -6.84 13.38
CA PRO A 207 15.78 -5.95 12.73
C PRO A 207 17.09 -6.67 12.37
N GLY A 208 17.55 -6.44 11.14
CA GLY A 208 18.75 -7.07 10.60
C GLY A 208 18.53 -8.45 9.97
N GLU A 209 17.38 -9.06 10.16
CA GLU A 209 17.06 -10.36 9.57
C GLU A 209 16.46 -10.21 8.16
N THR A 210 16.58 -11.28 7.38
CA THR A 210 15.98 -11.41 6.05
C THR A 210 15.24 -12.73 5.93
N ILE A 211 14.03 -12.70 5.40
CA ILE A 211 13.24 -13.88 5.08
C ILE A 211 12.92 -13.92 3.59
N ARG A 212 12.77 -15.11 3.03
CA ARG A 212 12.36 -15.30 1.64
C ARG A 212 10.97 -15.88 1.57
N TYR A 213 10.07 -15.19 0.90
CA TYR A 213 8.77 -15.70 0.50
C TYR A 213 8.82 -16.14 -0.97
N GLN A 214 7.92 -17.05 -1.34
CA GLN A 214 7.69 -17.39 -2.73
C GLN A 214 6.19 -17.44 -3.00
N TRP A 215 5.76 -16.60 -3.93
CA TRP A 215 4.38 -16.45 -4.33
C TRP A 215 4.21 -16.80 -5.80
N PHE A 216 3.02 -17.18 -6.21
CA PHE A 216 2.72 -17.54 -7.60
C PHE A 216 1.54 -16.72 -8.12
N ALA A 217 1.81 -15.91 -9.12
CA ALA A 217 0.81 -15.15 -9.87
C ALA A 217 0.24 -16.03 -10.99
N ASP A 218 -0.72 -16.89 -10.69
CA ASP A 218 -1.24 -17.88 -11.65
C ASP A 218 -2.09 -17.25 -12.76
N VAL A 219 -2.76 -16.13 -12.49
CA VAL A 219 -3.61 -15.39 -13.41
C VAL A 219 -3.36 -13.88 -13.32
N GLU A 220 -3.93 -13.10 -14.25
CA GLU A 220 -3.96 -11.63 -14.17
C GLU A 220 -4.86 -11.18 -13.02
N LEU A 221 -4.29 -10.98 -11.84
CA LEU A 221 -5.03 -10.54 -10.64
C LEU A 221 -5.25 -9.03 -10.62
N LYS A 222 -4.66 -8.29 -11.54
CA LYS A 222 -4.66 -6.83 -11.65
C LYS A 222 -3.87 -6.18 -10.51
N SER A 223 -4.48 -5.88 -9.37
CA SER A 223 -3.80 -5.34 -8.20
C SER A 223 -4.07 -6.19 -6.98
N THR A 224 -3.03 -6.50 -6.22
CA THR A 224 -3.11 -7.25 -4.96
C THR A 224 -2.49 -6.41 -3.86
N PHE A 225 -3.19 -6.32 -2.75
CA PHE A 225 -2.71 -5.59 -1.57
C PHE A 225 -1.69 -6.43 -0.79
N TRP A 226 -0.72 -5.80 -0.16
CA TRP A 226 0.20 -6.41 0.78
C TRP A 226 0.55 -5.45 1.91
N HIS A 227 0.82 -5.97 3.10
CA HIS A 227 1.04 -5.16 4.29
C HIS A 227 1.73 -5.98 5.39
N ASP A 228 2.17 -5.32 6.46
CA ASP A 228 2.55 -6.01 7.68
C ASP A 228 1.34 -6.69 8.32
N HIS A 229 1.50 -7.93 8.76
CA HIS A 229 0.43 -8.67 9.41
C HIS A 229 0.83 -9.22 10.79
N LEU A 230 1.90 -8.73 11.37
CA LEU A 230 2.25 -9.05 12.76
C LEU A 230 1.67 -8.01 13.70
N PHE A 231 1.93 -6.75 13.43
CA PHE A 231 1.45 -5.61 14.21
C PHE A 231 0.89 -4.52 13.31
N ALA A 232 -0.05 -4.87 12.47
CA ALA A 232 -0.67 -3.96 11.49
C ALA A 232 -1.14 -2.65 12.11
N ASN A 233 -1.73 -2.72 13.32
CA ASN A 233 -2.20 -1.52 14.04
C ASN A 233 -1.09 -0.50 14.34
N SER A 234 0.17 -0.90 14.37
CA SER A 234 1.29 0.00 14.50
C SER A 234 1.95 0.28 13.16
N HIS A 235 2.41 -0.78 12.48
CA HIS A 235 3.21 -0.61 11.27
C HIS A 235 2.42 -0.01 10.10
N GLN A 236 1.21 -0.49 9.88
CA GLN A 236 0.39 -0.05 8.75
C GLN A 236 -0.06 1.40 8.90
N GLN A 237 -0.33 1.87 10.12
CA GLN A 237 -0.62 3.27 10.41
C GLN A 237 0.52 4.22 10.06
N HIS A 238 1.75 3.73 10.07
CA HIS A 238 2.93 4.48 9.71
C HIS A 238 3.36 4.32 8.25
N GLY A 239 2.60 3.55 7.44
CA GLY A 239 2.82 3.45 6.00
C GLY A 239 3.29 2.07 5.50
N VAL A 240 3.26 1.00 6.33
CA VAL A 240 3.74 -0.32 5.92
C VAL A 240 2.69 -1.06 5.10
N PHE A 241 2.49 -0.60 3.87
CA PHE A 241 1.61 -1.20 2.87
C PHE A 241 2.15 -1.00 1.45
N GLY A 242 1.66 -1.78 0.52
CA GLY A 242 2.04 -1.74 -0.88
C GLY A 242 1.15 -2.62 -1.75
N SER A 243 1.54 -2.84 -3.00
CA SER A 243 0.84 -3.75 -3.89
C SER A 243 1.76 -4.49 -4.85
N ILE A 244 1.24 -5.62 -5.35
CA ILE A 244 1.77 -6.27 -6.54
C ILE A 244 0.73 -6.10 -7.65
N ASN A 245 1.10 -5.44 -8.73
CA ASN A 245 0.25 -5.34 -9.90
C ASN A 245 0.60 -6.47 -10.87
N ILE A 246 -0.35 -7.38 -11.06
CA ILE A 246 -0.17 -8.57 -11.88
C ILE A 246 -0.86 -8.37 -13.22
N GLN A 247 -0.04 -8.28 -14.27
CA GLN A 247 -0.46 -7.97 -15.63
C GLN A 247 -0.66 -9.23 -16.48
N ALA A 248 -1.26 -9.03 -17.65
CA ALA A 248 -1.31 -10.07 -18.68
C ALA A 248 0.11 -10.55 -19.02
N ARG A 249 0.24 -11.84 -19.36
CA ARG A 249 1.51 -12.46 -19.72
C ARG A 249 2.23 -11.69 -20.82
N GLY A 250 3.53 -11.45 -20.62
CA GLY A 250 4.39 -10.77 -21.59
C GLY A 250 4.36 -9.26 -21.54
N SER A 251 3.73 -8.67 -20.53
CA SER A 251 3.76 -7.22 -20.32
C SER A 251 5.15 -6.74 -19.91
N LYS A 252 5.50 -5.55 -20.40
CA LYS A 252 6.64 -4.76 -19.96
C LYS A 252 6.15 -3.55 -19.17
N PHE A 253 6.96 -3.12 -18.22
CA PHE A 253 6.65 -2.02 -17.31
C PHE A 253 7.63 -0.91 -17.53
N LEU A 254 7.15 0.26 -17.96
CA LEU A 254 8.01 1.38 -18.32
C LEU A 254 7.68 2.59 -17.45
N ASP A 255 8.70 3.35 -17.10
CA ASP A 255 8.51 4.69 -16.56
C ASP A 255 7.77 5.57 -17.57
N SER A 256 6.72 6.24 -17.13
CA SER A 256 5.88 7.03 -18.03
C SER A 256 6.53 8.33 -18.52
N CYS A 257 7.61 8.76 -17.87
CA CYS A 257 8.34 9.98 -18.22
C CYS A 257 9.56 9.69 -19.11
N THR A 258 10.33 8.64 -18.78
CA THR A 258 11.59 8.32 -19.47
C THR A 258 11.46 7.20 -20.50
N GLY A 259 10.54 6.25 -20.30
CA GLY A 259 10.38 5.06 -21.12
C GLY A 259 11.31 3.91 -20.74
N ASP A 260 12.10 4.07 -19.70
CA ASP A 260 12.97 3.03 -19.19
C ASP A 260 12.16 1.92 -18.52
N GLU A 261 12.66 0.67 -18.57
CA GLU A 261 12.04 -0.43 -17.84
C GLU A 261 12.19 -0.19 -16.32
N ILE A 262 11.11 -0.43 -15.58
CA ILE A 262 11.05 -0.26 -14.13
C ILE A 262 10.58 -1.52 -13.42
N ASN A 263 11.04 -1.70 -12.19
CA ASN A 263 10.62 -2.81 -11.31
C ASN A 263 9.50 -2.41 -10.35
N ALA A 264 9.45 -1.15 -9.96
CA ALA A 264 8.45 -0.60 -9.04
C ALA A 264 8.11 0.84 -9.40
N GLY A 265 7.04 1.34 -8.78
CA GLY A 265 6.56 2.72 -8.91
C GLY A 265 5.05 2.79 -8.95
N THR A 266 4.46 3.85 -8.40
CA THR A 266 3.01 4.04 -8.35
C THR A 266 2.40 4.39 -9.71
N GLN A 267 3.19 4.87 -10.66
CA GLN A 267 2.77 5.15 -12.03
C GLN A 267 3.65 4.42 -13.04
N ALA A 268 3.06 3.84 -14.08
CA ALA A 268 3.78 3.14 -15.14
C ALA A 268 3.04 3.20 -16.47
N THR A 269 3.76 3.00 -17.55
CA THR A 269 3.22 2.64 -18.86
C THR A 269 3.36 1.13 -19.03
N ILE A 270 2.25 0.46 -19.28
CA ILE A 270 2.21 -0.99 -19.50
C ILE A 270 2.14 -1.25 -21.00
N VAL A 271 3.11 -1.98 -21.50
CA VAL A 271 3.23 -2.34 -22.92
C VAL A 271 3.10 -3.85 -23.07
N ASN A 272 2.22 -4.28 -23.96
CA ASN A 272 1.97 -5.71 -24.20
C ASN A 272 1.68 -5.98 -25.68
N PRO A 273 2.26 -7.01 -26.31
CA PRO A 273 2.04 -7.28 -27.72
C PRO A 273 0.64 -7.80 -28.06
N LEU A 274 -0.17 -8.20 -27.07
CA LEU A 274 -1.47 -8.87 -27.27
C LEU A 274 -2.67 -8.03 -26.81
N ILE A 275 -2.46 -6.99 -26.01
CA ILE A 275 -3.50 -6.10 -25.52
C ILE A 275 -3.06 -4.65 -25.72
N PRO A 276 -4.00 -3.67 -25.82
CA PRO A 276 -3.64 -2.28 -25.94
C PRO A 276 -2.74 -1.81 -24.79
N ASP A 277 -1.75 -0.97 -25.11
CA ASP A 277 -0.92 -0.30 -24.13
C ASP A 277 -1.76 0.65 -23.28
N PHE A 278 -1.42 0.84 -22.01
CA PHE A 278 -2.19 1.69 -21.10
C PHE A 278 -1.34 2.36 -20.03
N ARG A 279 -1.88 3.43 -19.45
CA ARG A 279 -1.34 4.06 -18.25
C ARG A 279 -1.84 3.30 -17.03
N GLU A 280 -0.94 2.89 -16.15
CA GLU A 280 -1.26 2.32 -14.86
C GLU A 280 -0.93 3.30 -13.74
N ILE A 281 -1.87 3.50 -12.85
CA ILE A 281 -1.77 4.44 -11.73
C ILE A 281 -2.25 3.73 -10.48
N SER A 282 -1.43 3.68 -9.44
CA SER A 282 -1.79 3.12 -8.14
C SER A 282 -1.94 4.24 -7.11
N LEU A 283 -3.11 4.29 -6.48
CA LEU A 283 -3.44 5.27 -5.45
C LEU A 283 -3.78 4.53 -4.16
N PHE A 284 -3.04 4.86 -3.11
CA PHE A 284 -3.25 4.35 -1.76
C PHE A 284 -3.83 5.45 -0.90
N VAL A 285 -5.04 5.28 -0.44
CA VAL A 285 -5.59 6.15 0.58
C VAL A 285 -5.11 5.70 1.96
N HIS A 286 -4.75 6.65 2.78
CA HIS A 286 -4.33 6.49 4.15
C HIS A 286 -5.11 7.51 4.99
N ASP A 287 -6.15 7.05 5.66
CA ASP A 287 -6.86 7.84 6.66
C ASP A 287 -6.14 7.77 8.01
N PHE A 288 -6.43 8.65 8.92
CA PHE A 288 -5.77 8.71 10.23
C PHE A 288 -4.24 8.66 10.18
N ALA A 289 -3.64 9.32 9.20
CA ALA A 289 -2.19 9.46 9.20
C ALA A 289 -1.74 10.17 10.47
N LEU A 290 -0.86 9.54 11.23
CA LEU A 290 -0.38 10.02 12.53
C LEU A 290 0.67 11.11 12.34
N LEU A 291 0.22 12.33 12.08
CA LEU A 291 1.09 13.43 11.68
C LEU A 291 1.38 14.41 12.82
N PHE A 292 2.51 15.05 12.67
CA PHE A 292 2.98 16.16 13.49
C PHE A 292 3.19 17.38 12.60
N ASP A 293 3.02 18.56 13.16
CA ASP A 293 3.38 19.81 12.50
C ASP A 293 4.90 20.01 12.45
N LYS A 294 5.33 21.11 11.82
CA LYS A 294 6.75 21.47 11.73
C LYS A 294 7.43 21.71 13.08
N ASP A 295 6.65 22.03 14.12
CA ASP A 295 7.12 22.32 15.47
C ASP A 295 7.10 21.06 16.36
N GLY A 296 6.66 19.91 15.83
CA GLY A 296 6.62 18.62 16.52
C GLY A 296 5.38 18.44 17.41
N CYS A 297 4.34 19.25 17.20
CA CYS A 297 3.07 19.06 17.89
C CYS A 297 2.20 18.05 17.10
N PRO A 298 1.55 17.10 17.79
CA PRO A 298 0.60 16.20 17.15
C PRO A 298 -0.52 16.99 16.47
N LEU A 299 -0.82 16.62 15.24
CA LEU A 299 -1.93 17.20 14.50
C LEU A 299 -3.23 16.49 14.88
N ASN A 300 -4.15 17.25 15.44
CA ASN A 300 -5.55 16.91 15.27
C ASN A 300 -5.99 17.60 13.99
N ALA A 301 -6.49 16.87 13.03
CA ALA A 301 -7.06 17.47 11.84
C ALA A 301 -8.05 18.57 12.29
N PRO A 302 -7.96 19.78 11.75
CA PRO A 302 -8.94 20.79 12.06
C PRO A 302 -10.29 20.27 11.56
N PRO A 303 -11.30 20.17 12.44
CA PRO A 303 -12.60 19.69 12.03
C PRO A 303 -13.13 20.56 10.88
N PHE A 304 -13.79 19.96 9.94
CA PHE A 304 -14.55 20.72 8.95
C PHE A 304 -15.54 21.63 9.69
N PRO A 305 -15.68 22.90 9.31
CA PRO A 305 -16.57 23.80 9.99
C PRO A 305 -18.00 23.24 10.10
N GLY A 306 -18.44 22.97 11.33
CA GLY A 306 -19.75 22.35 11.61
C GLY A 306 -19.78 20.83 11.73
N SER A 307 -18.64 20.16 11.57
CA SER A 307 -18.49 18.72 11.84
C SER A 307 -17.39 18.50 12.88
N PRO A 308 -17.73 18.31 14.15
CA PRO A 308 -16.73 18.17 15.22
C PRO A 308 -16.08 16.78 15.28
N ASP A 309 -16.58 15.82 14.53
CA ASP A 309 -16.29 14.40 14.73
C ASP A 309 -15.36 13.79 13.66
N ASP A 310 -14.77 14.61 12.79
CA ASP A 310 -13.80 14.10 11.83
C ASP A 310 -12.38 14.13 12.42
N PRO A 311 -11.83 12.99 12.72
CA PRO A 311 -10.68 12.88 13.62
C PRO A 311 -9.34 12.72 12.93
N GLY A 312 -9.22 12.76 11.62
CA GLY A 312 -7.98 12.34 11.00
C GLY A 312 -7.43 13.25 9.90
N VAL A 313 -6.12 13.24 9.73
CA VAL A 313 -5.47 13.73 8.50
C VAL A 313 -5.41 12.59 7.50
N MET A 314 -5.80 12.86 6.27
CA MET A 314 -5.77 11.87 5.20
C MET A 314 -4.66 12.14 4.20
N GLY A 315 -4.15 11.08 3.64
CA GLY A 315 -3.11 11.15 2.61
C GLY A 315 -3.36 10.21 1.45
N ILE A 316 -2.82 10.59 0.30
CA ILE A 316 -2.75 9.76 -0.90
C ILE A 316 -1.28 9.56 -1.23
N ASN A 317 -0.80 8.31 -1.23
CA ASN A 317 0.60 7.98 -1.49
C ASN A 317 1.56 8.79 -0.59
N TYR A 318 1.28 8.86 0.71
CA TYR A 318 2.02 9.63 1.73
C TYR A 318 2.04 11.15 1.48
N LYS A 319 1.07 11.70 0.77
CA LYS A 319 0.94 13.13 0.53
C LYS A 319 -0.46 13.62 0.88
N SER A 320 -0.56 14.86 1.37
CA SER A 320 -1.81 15.49 1.78
C SER A 320 -1.81 16.96 1.36
N GLU A 321 -2.92 17.45 0.79
CA GLU A 321 -3.07 18.83 0.35
C GLU A 321 -4.30 19.49 1.01
N PRO A 322 -4.26 19.83 2.31
CA PRO A 322 -5.41 20.42 3.00
C PRO A 322 -5.87 21.72 2.37
N ILE A 323 -7.17 21.81 2.10
CA ILE A 323 -7.82 22.97 1.46
C ILE A 323 -7.58 24.27 2.23
N GLN A 324 -7.57 24.20 3.55
CA GLN A 324 -7.40 25.38 4.41
C GLN A 324 -6.12 26.17 4.11
N PHE A 325 -5.05 25.52 3.62
CA PHE A 325 -3.81 26.23 3.30
C PHE A 325 -3.95 27.06 2.03
N ARG A 326 -4.78 26.64 1.10
CA ARG A 326 -5.06 27.39 -0.13
C ARG A 326 -6.03 28.55 0.14
N LEU A 327 -6.97 28.37 1.05
CA LEU A 327 -7.91 29.43 1.45
C LEU A 327 -7.29 30.53 2.30
N LYS A 328 -6.17 30.26 2.98
CA LYS A 328 -5.45 31.25 3.81
C LYS A 328 -4.60 32.23 3.01
N GLU A 329 -4.40 32.00 1.71
CA GLU A 329 -3.69 32.95 0.87
C GLU A 329 -4.51 34.24 0.75
N PRO A 330 -3.85 35.42 0.90
CA PRO A 330 -4.55 36.70 0.79
C PRO A 330 -5.31 36.80 -0.53
N ASP A 331 -6.55 37.25 -0.47
CA ASP A 331 -7.45 37.43 -1.63
C ASP A 331 -7.75 36.17 -2.43
N CYS A 332 -7.62 34.96 -1.84
CA CYS A 332 -8.02 33.75 -2.56
C CYS A 332 -9.54 33.64 -2.64
N ASP A 333 -10.07 33.65 -3.86
CA ASP A 333 -11.45 33.29 -4.12
C ASP A 333 -11.61 31.77 -4.01
N PRO A 334 -12.50 31.26 -3.14
CA PRO A 334 -12.75 29.82 -2.97
C PRO A 334 -13.03 29.08 -4.28
N ALA A 335 -13.55 29.77 -5.31
CA ALA A 335 -13.76 29.19 -6.62
C ALA A 335 -12.47 28.68 -7.29
N TYR A 336 -11.33 29.17 -6.89
CA TYR A 336 -10.02 28.79 -7.46
C TYR A 336 -9.24 27.81 -6.58
N VAL A 337 -9.81 27.29 -5.51
CA VAL A 337 -9.08 26.47 -4.53
C VAL A 337 -8.40 25.23 -5.17
N PHE A 338 -8.99 24.63 -6.18
CA PHE A 338 -8.41 23.50 -6.91
C PHE A 338 -7.54 23.91 -8.10
N SER A 339 -7.43 25.20 -8.38
CA SER A 339 -6.72 25.70 -9.57
C SER A 339 -5.21 25.58 -9.41
N SER A 340 -4.60 24.73 -10.24
CA SER A 340 -3.14 24.69 -10.38
C SER A 340 -2.52 25.96 -10.94
N TRP A 341 -3.34 26.74 -11.68
CA TRP A 341 -2.90 28.04 -12.19
C TRP A 341 -2.65 29.06 -11.07
N VAL A 342 -3.53 29.06 -10.05
CA VAL A 342 -3.47 29.99 -8.92
C VAL A 342 -2.49 29.51 -7.86
N HIS A 343 -2.60 28.25 -7.41
CA HIS A 343 -1.86 27.72 -6.26
C HIS A 343 -0.67 26.84 -6.63
N GLY A 344 -0.49 26.53 -7.90
CA GLY A 344 0.39 25.44 -8.34
C GLY A 344 -0.26 24.07 -8.19
N ASP A 345 0.44 23.04 -8.65
CA ASP A 345 -0.02 21.68 -8.53
C ASP A 345 -0.04 21.26 -7.05
N PRO A 346 -1.04 20.44 -6.64
CA PRO A 346 -1.07 19.88 -5.29
C PRO A 346 0.15 18.99 -5.05
N VAL A 347 0.50 18.74 -3.80
CA VAL A 347 1.57 17.79 -3.45
C VAL A 347 1.13 16.33 -3.56
N THR A 348 -0.17 16.07 -3.51
CA THR A 348 -0.76 14.76 -3.81
C THR A 348 -0.42 14.34 -5.23
N PRO A 349 -0.44 13.04 -5.58
CA PRO A 349 0.00 12.57 -6.88
C PRO A 349 -0.65 13.33 -8.05
N LEU A 350 0.17 13.93 -8.89
CA LEU A 350 -0.25 14.49 -10.17
C LEU A 350 -0.28 13.38 -11.21
N LEU A 351 -1.47 13.02 -11.69
CA LEU A 351 -1.66 11.93 -12.63
C LEU A 351 -1.65 12.49 -14.05
N LEU A 352 -0.83 11.91 -14.93
CA LEU A 352 -0.59 12.45 -16.27
C LEU A 352 -1.01 11.49 -17.38
N THR A 353 -1.65 12.03 -18.42
CA THR A 353 -2.09 11.25 -19.56
C THR A 353 -2.21 12.12 -20.82
N TYR A 354 -2.43 11.48 -21.95
CA TYR A 354 -2.91 12.14 -23.18
C TYR A 354 -4.38 11.83 -23.44
N ASN A 355 -5.05 12.71 -24.16
CA ASN A 355 -6.43 12.48 -24.61
C ASN A 355 -6.53 11.15 -25.37
N GLY A 356 -7.47 10.31 -25.00
CA GLY A 356 -7.71 9.01 -25.60
C GLY A 356 -6.83 7.88 -25.04
N ASP A 357 -5.88 8.15 -24.15
CA ASP A 357 -5.10 7.07 -23.53
C ASP A 357 -6.02 6.13 -22.73
N PRO A 358 -5.88 4.81 -22.86
CA PRO A 358 -6.43 3.87 -21.90
C PRO A 358 -5.73 4.04 -20.56
N VAL A 359 -6.51 4.02 -19.50
CA VAL A 359 -6.03 4.15 -18.13
C VAL A 359 -6.59 3.03 -17.26
N ARG A 360 -5.75 2.50 -16.40
CA ARG A 360 -6.14 1.62 -15.30
C ARG A 360 -5.72 2.25 -13.99
N VAL A 361 -6.70 2.70 -13.20
CA VAL A 361 -6.45 3.17 -11.85
C VAL A 361 -6.60 2.00 -10.89
N ARG A 362 -5.57 1.73 -10.12
CA ARG A 362 -5.53 0.75 -9.03
C ARG A 362 -5.80 1.50 -7.75
N LEU A 363 -6.99 1.31 -7.19
CA LEU A 363 -7.35 1.90 -5.90
C LEU A 363 -7.02 0.92 -4.79
N LEU A 364 -6.36 1.41 -3.76
CA LEU A 364 -6.00 0.62 -2.59
C LEU A 364 -6.22 1.47 -1.33
N GLN A 365 -6.72 0.86 -0.27
CA GLN A 365 -6.74 1.50 1.04
C GLN A 365 -5.63 0.90 1.90
N GLY A 366 -4.61 1.72 2.19
CA GLY A 366 -3.42 1.31 2.91
C GLY A 366 -3.62 1.22 4.42
N ALA A 367 -4.33 2.15 4.98
CA ALA A 367 -4.77 2.29 6.37
C ALA A 367 -5.87 3.35 6.40
N GLN A 368 -6.76 3.39 7.30
CA GLN A 368 -7.08 2.76 8.56
C GLN A 368 -8.47 2.13 8.53
N GLU A 369 -9.35 2.52 9.48
CA GLU A 369 -10.61 1.83 9.75
C GLU A 369 -11.78 2.32 8.91
N GLU A 370 -11.79 3.59 8.50
CA GLU A 370 -12.90 4.16 7.75
C GLU A 370 -12.90 3.73 6.29
N SER A 371 -14.06 3.66 5.72
CA SER A 371 -14.24 3.38 4.31
C SER A 371 -14.55 4.66 3.55
N HIS A 372 -14.00 4.78 2.36
CA HIS A 372 -14.08 5.98 1.54
C HIS A 372 -14.68 5.71 0.18
N SER A 373 -15.15 6.76 -0.48
CA SER A 373 -15.62 6.69 -1.85
C SER A 373 -14.67 7.47 -2.76
N PHE A 374 -13.94 6.75 -3.60
CA PHE A 374 -13.14 7.39 -4.63
C PHE A 374 -14.04 7.99 -5.71
N ASN A 375 -13.74 9.22 -6.10
CA ASN A 375 -14.41 9.94 -7.17
C ASN A 375 -13.38 10.44 -8.19
N LEU A 376 -13.72 10.36 -9.46
CA LEU A 376 -12.98 11.00 -10.54
C LEU A 376 -13.96 11.79 -11.41
N HIS A 377 -13.91 13.11 -11.32
CA HIS A 377 -14.77 13.98 -12.06
C HIS A 377 -14.54 13.82 -13.56
N ARG A 378 -15.62 13.88 -14.34
CA ARG A 378 -15.64 13.78 -15.80
C ARG A 378 -15.43 12.37 -16.38
N GLN A 379 -14.81 11.42 -15.67
CA GLN A 379 -14.61 10.07 -16.18
C GLN A 379 -15.65 9.10 -15.62
N ARG A 380 -15.90 8.04 -16.38
CA ARG A 380 -16.79 6.94 -16.00
C ARG A 380 -16.17 5.62 -16.41
N TRP A 381 -16.49 4.59 -15.70
CA TRP A 381 -16.04 3.21 -15.98
C TRP A 381 -17.20 2.22 -15.83
N ASN A 382 -17.05 1.05 -16.42
CA ASN A 382 -17.99 -0.03 -16.20
C ASN A 382 -17.82 -0.62 -14.82
N ALA A 383 -18.91 -0.77 -14.06
CA ALA A 383 -18.87 -1.33 -12.69
C ALA A 383 -18.35 -2.75 -12.69
N GLU A 384 -18.65 -3.53 -13.72
CA GLU A 384 -18.26 -4.93 -13.86
C GLU A 384 -17.44 -5.14 -15.13
N ARG A 385 -16.15 -5.14 -15.05
CA ARG A 385 -15.27 -5.54 -16.15
C ARG A 385 -15.05 -7.07 -16.14
N PRO A 386 -15.14 -7.75 -17.28
CA PRO A 386 -15.16 -7.23 -18.66
C PRO A 386 -16.57 -6.98 -19.24
N ASN A 387 -17.64 -6.98 -18.46
CA ASN A 387 -18.99 -6.74 -18.95
C ASN A 387 -19.19 -5.26 -19.35
N LEU A 388 -19.09 -4.97 -20.64
CA LEU A 388 -19.24 -3.62 -21.18
C LEU A 388 -20.68 -3.08 -21.12
N ASP A 389 -21.66 -3.95 -20.90
CA ASP A 389 -23.07 -3.59 -20.73
C ASP A 389 -23.44 -3.33 -19.27
N SER A 390 -22.47 -3.48 -18.36
CA SER A 390 -22.70 -3.15 -16.96
C SER A 390 -22.92 -1.66 -16.76
N LYS A 391 -23.52 -1.31 -15.62
CA LYS A 391 -23.73 0.08 -15.20
C LYS A 391 -22.43 0.89 -15.33
N LEU A 392 -22.54 2.13 -15.76
CA LEU A 392 -21.44 3.08 -15.69
C LEU A 392 -21.42 3.74 -14.32
N ASP A 393 -20.27 3.68 -13.66
CA ASP A 393 -20.00 4.33 -12.40
C ASP A 393 -18.96 5.46 -12.56
N GLN A 394 -19.03 6.42 -11.66
CA GLN A 394 -18.08 7.52 -11.50
C GLN A 394 -17.48 7.54 -10.09
N GLN A 395 -17.95 6.66 -9.25
CA GLN A 395 -17.60 6.55 -7.85
C GLN A 395 -17.35 5.10 -7.48
N GLN A 396 -16.30 4.83 -6.69
CA GLN A 396 -15.96 3.51 -6.18
C GLN A 396 -15.77 3.57 -4.68
N HIS A 397 -16.60 2.84 -3.95
CA HIS A 397 -16.39 2.64 -2.52
C HIS A 397 -15.19 1.71 -2.28
N ILE A 398 -14.40 2.01 -1.25
CA ILE A 398 -13.23 1.24 -0.84
C ILE A 398 -13.09 1.23 0.67
N ALA A 399 -12.68 0.10 1.23
CA ALA A 399 -12.37 -0.10 2.64
C ALA A 399 -10.96 -0.66 2.84
N ILE A 400 -10.52 -0.74 4.09
CA ILE A 400 -9.18 -1.23 4.45
C ILE A 400 -8.85 -2.56 3.77
N ALA A 401 -7.65 -2.67 3.24
CA ALA A 401 -7.10 -3.84 2.56
C ALA A 401 -7.83 -4.25 1.25
N GLU A 402 -8.83 -3.50 0.80
CA GLU A 402 -9.44 -3.71 -0.50
C GLU A 402 -8.58 -3.14 -1.63
N SER A 403 -8.76 -3.70 -2.82
CA SER A 403 -8.15 -3.22 -4.06
C SER A 403 -9.14 -3.30 -5.22
N PHE A 404 -9.26 -2.22 -5.96
CA PHE A 404 -10.11 -2.15 -7.15
C PHE A 404 -9.32 -1.69 -8.37
N THR A 405 -9.78 -2.10 -9.55
CA THR A 405 -9.23 -1.63 -10.81
C THR A 405 -10.31 -0.95 -11.62
N LEU A 406 -10.11 0.34 -11.88
CA LEU A 406 -11.00 1.15 -12.72
C LEU A 406 -10.37 1.28 -14.10
N GLU A 407 -11.10 0.93 -15.14
CA GLU A 407 -10.62 0.92 -16.52
C GLU A 407 -11.47 1.85 -17.39
N PHE A 408 -10.83 2.83 -17.99
CA PHE A 408 -11.49 3.81 -18.87
C PHE A 408 -10.50 4.39 -19.88
N ASN A 409 -11.05 5.03 -20.93
CA ASN A 409 -10.25 5.86 -21.83
C ASN A 409 -10.47 7.33 -21.47
N ILE A 410 -9.43 8.13 -21.57
CA ILE A 410 -9.55 9.57 -21.30
C ILE A 410 -10.42 10.24 -22.37
N GLU A 411 -11.60 10.69 -21.97
CA GLU A 411 -12.50 11.42 -22.82
C GLU A 411 -12.23 12.93 -22.73
N GLY A 412 -12.01 13.56 -23.87
CA GLY A 412 -11.81 14.99 -23.95
C GLY A 412 -11.03 15.45 -25.16
N ASP A 413 -11.10 16.74 -25.42
CA ASP A 413 -10.36 17.42 -26.47
C ASP A 413 -9.81 18.74 -25.93
N GLY A 414 -8.50 18.81 -25.74
CA GLY A 414 -7.79 19.94 -25.12
C GLY A 414 -6.88 19.52 -23.98
N ASP A 415 -6.18 20.49 -23.43
CA ASP A 415 -5.49 20.32 -22.14
C ASP A 415 -6.50 20.63 -21.04
N PHE A 416 -6.67 19.72 -20.07
CA PHE A 416 -7.60 19.92 -18.97
C PHE A 416 -7.20 19.14 -17.72
N ASP A 417 -7.67 19.63 -16.59
CA ASP A 417 -7.53 18.99 -15.28
C ASP A 417 -8.87 18.37 -14.86
N MET A 418 -8.79 17.24 -14.18
CA MET A 418 -9.90 16.55 -13.54
C MET A 418 -9.57 16.42 -12.06
N LEU A 419 -10.54 16.70 -11.21
CA LEU A 419 -10.41 16.49 -9.78
C LEU A 419 -10.62 15.01 -9.48
N TYR A 420 -9.72 14.38 -8.74
CA TYR A 420 -9.98 13.13 -8.06
C TYR A 420 -9.92 13.34 -6.54
N HIS A 421 -10.72 12.60 -5.81
CA HIS A 421 -10.72 12.65 -4.36
C HIS A 421 -11.29 11.36 -3.78
N TYR A 422 -10.97 11.11 -2.52
CA TYR A 422 -11.64 10.11 -1.71
C TYR A 422 -12.57 10.81 -0.72
N GLY A 423 -13.70 10.15 -0.40
CA GLY A 423 -14.63 10.61 0.59
C GLY A 423 -15.44 11.86 0.24
N ALA A 424 -15.96 12.50 1.26
CA ALA A 424 -16.83 13.67 1.20
C ALA A 424 -16.05 14.99 1.29
N ILE A 425 -16.73 16.08 1.63
CA ILE A 425 -16.11 17.41 1.69
C ILE A 425 -15.12 17.54 2.85
N ASP A 426 -15.36 16.88 3.95
CA ASP A 426 -14.51 16.77 5.11
C ASP A 426 -13.17 16.10 4.78
N ASP A 427 -13.19 14.99 4.05
CA ASP A 427 -11.98 14.31 3.56
C ASP A 427 -11.16 15.19 2.62
N ILE A 428 -11.85 15.92 1.72
CA ILE A 428 -11.22 16.90 0.83
C ILE A 428 -10.58 18.02 1.64
N TRP A 429 -11.28 18.47 2.69
CA TRP A 429 -10.79 19.52 3.57
C TRP A 429 -9.47 19.16 4.25
N VAL A 430 -9.32 17.93 4.69
CA VAL A 430 -8.09 17.42 5.31
C VAL A 430 -7.02 16.97 4.32
N GLY A 431 -7.24 17.08 3.02
CA GLY A 431 -6.22 16.95 1.99
C GLY A 431 -6.29 15.73 1.09
N ASN A 432 -7.41 15.01 1.10
CA ASN A 432 -7.58 13.75 0.38
C ASN A 432 -8.09 13.95 -1.07
N TRP A 433 -7.39 14.77 -1.84
CA TRP A 433 -7.72 15.09 -3.23
C TRP A 433 -6.46 15.35 -4.07
N GLY A 434 -6.62 15.30 -5.38
CA GLY A 434 -5.53 15.60 -6.32
C GLY A 434 -6.04 15.89 -7.73
N ILE A 435 -5.08 16.05 -8.64
CA ILE A 435 -5.35 16.43 -10.04
C ILE A 435 -4.94 15.31 -10.98
N PHE A 436 -5.85 14.97 -11.88
CA PHE A 436 -5.58 14.12 -13.04
C PHE A 436 -5.58 15.00 -14.29
N ARG A 437 -4.41 15.16 -14.92
CA ARG A 437 -4.19 16.07 -16.04
C ARG A 437 -4.08 15.34 -17.35
N SER A 438 -4.85 15.77 -18.32
CA SER A 438 -4.78 15.28 -19.70
C SER A 438 -4.25 16.34 -20.65
N TYR A 439 -3.42 15.91 -21.59
CA TYR A 439 -2.83 16.76 -22.60
C TYR A 439 -3.31 16.38 -24.01
N LYS A 440 -3.61 17.39 -24.83
CA LYS A 440 -3.87 17.21 -26.26
C LYS A 440 -2.57 17.12 -27.08
N LYS A 441 -1.54 17.82 -26.65
CA LYS A 441 -0.25 17.95 -27.34
C LYS A 441 0.88 17.35 -26.50
N ARG A 442 1.95 16.91 -27.15
CA ARG A 442 3.13 16.35 -26.49
C ARG A 442 3.70 17.29 -25.43
N VAL A 443 4.05 16.71 -24.30
CA VAL A 443 4.80 17.36 -23.22
C VAL A 443 6.10 16.60 -22.97
N PRO A 444 7.19 17.28 -22.52
CA PRO A 444 8.51 16.66 -22.38
C PRO A 444 8.57 15.56 -21.31
N HIS A 445 7.69 15.62 -20.32
CA HIS A 445 7.68 14.77 -19.15
C HIS A 445 6.63 13.66 -19.21
N LEU A 446 6.14 13.31 -20.40
CA LEU A 446 5.21 12.20 -20.61
C LEU A 446 5.43 11.58 -21.99
N ILE A 447 5.81 10.30 -22.03
CA ILE A 447 6.00 9.56 -23.27
C ILE A 447 4.64 9.10 -23.80
N PRO A 448 4.35 9.26 -25.11
CA PRO A 448 3.18 8.69 -25.73
C PRO A 448 3.17 7.16 -25.62
N LEU A 449 1.98 6.58 -25.56
CA LEU A 449 1.83 5.11 -25.61
C LEU A 449 2.37 4.57 -26.95
N PRO A 450 3.22 3.51 -26.92
CA PRO A 450 3.89 3.00 -28.11
C PRO A 450 2.98 2.50 -29.24
N ASP A 451 1.85 1.91 -28.88
CA ASP A 451 0.88 1.34 -29.83
C ASP A 451 -0.06 2.38 -30.46
N ARG A 452 0.09 3.66 -30.12
CA ARG A 452 -0.81 4.72 -30.53
C ARG A 452 -0.12 5.79 -31.37
N LYS A 453 -0.95 6.47 -32.19
CA LYS A 453 -0.48 7.68 -32.87
C LYS A 453 -0.08 8.72 -31.84
N ALA A 454 1.19 9.09 -31.86
CA ALA A 454 1.70 10.07 -30.91
C ALA A 454 0.92 11.40 -31.04
N PRO A 455 0.60 12.06 -29.92
CA PRO A 455 0.00 13.38 -29.93
C PRO A 455 0.80 14.39 -30.75
N PRO A 456 0.18 15.40 -31.36
CA PRO A 456 0.89 16.41 -32.14
C PRO A 456 1.90 17.17 -31.27
N LYS A 457 3.01 17.56 -31.87
CA LYS A 457 4.00 18.39 -31.18
C LYS A 457 3.38 19.71 -30.73
N ARG A 458 3.82 20.21 -29.59
CA ARG A 458 3.46 21.55 -29.15
C ARG A 458 4.31 22.56 -29.93
N GLU A 459 3.68 23.44 -30.64
CA GLU A 459 4.37 24.48 -31.43
C GLU A 459 4.90 25.61 -30.54
N GLU A 460 4.22 25.84 -29.39
CA GLU A 460 4.61 26.81 -28.39
C GLU A 460 4.96 26.12 -27.06
N PRO A 461 5.92 26.66 -26.30
CA PRO A 461 6.20 26.14 -24.95
C PRO A 461 4.96 26.25 -24.08
N LEU A 462 4.83 25.33 -23.10
CA LEU A 462 3.84 25.45 -22.04
C LEU A 462 3.94 26.85 -21.42
N PRO A 463 2.81 27.53 -21.17
CA PRO A 463 2.85 28.82 -20.52
C PRO A 463 3.63 28.69 -19.21
N LYS A 464 4.62 29.52 -19.02
CA LYS A 464 5.34 29.59 -17.75
C LYS A 464 4.31 29.95 -16.68
N LYS A 465 4.35 29.26 -15.53
CA LYS A 465 3.61 29.65 -14.35
C LYS A 465 4.01 31.10 -14.03
N THR A 466 3.25 32.06 -14.54
CA THR A 466 3.39 33.46 -14.12
C THR A 466 2.49 33.58 -12.92
N GLY A 467 3.07 33.94 -11.78
CA GLY A 467 2.29 34.20 -10.55
C GLY A 467 1.37 35.43 -10.62
N THR A 468 0.85 35.72 -11.81
CA THR A 468 -0.14 36.77 -12.03
C THR A 468 -1.53 36.16 -11.89
N LYS A 469 -2.31 36.68 -10.96
CA LYS A 469 -3.72 36.34 -10.77
C LYS A 469 -4.46 36.41 -12.12
N PRO A 470 -5.44 35.52 -12.36
CA PRO A 470 -6.37 35.72 -13.46
C PRO A 470 -7.11 37.05 -13.29
N PRO A 471 -7.55 37.64 -14.39
CA PRO A 471 -8.22 38.95 -14.37
C PRO A 471 -9.49 38.96 -13.55
#